data_f4cc769bc40a5934fee13099efc34c86
#
_entry.id   f4cc769bc40a5934fee13099efc34c86
#
_cell.length_a   1.000
_cell.length_b   1.000
_cell.length_c   1.000
_cell.angle_alpha   90.00
_cell.angle_beta   90.00
_cell.angle_gamma   90.00
#
_symmetry.space_group_name_H-M   'P 1'
#
loop_
_entity.id
_entity.type
_entity.pdbx_description
1 polymer ?
#
loop_
_entity_poly.entity_id
_entity_poly.type
_entity_poly.pdbx_seq_one_letter_code
_entity_poly.pdbx_strand_id
1 'polypeptide(L)'
;MNTLPPLALYVHMPWCVRKCPYCDFNSHVAPEVIPQQQYVDALIEDLALEAGASQGRALVSIFFGGGTPSLFAPDEIGRFLAAARSLVTFAPDLEVTLEANPGTVEHGRFSGYRDAGINRVSLGAQTFDPDHLRTLGRIHGSGDIARAVDEVRSAGLENFNLDLMYGLPAQTLQQALADLDAALAFEPAHISHYQLTLEPGTVFYHRPPPLPDSDEIWQMQLDCQEKLASHGYEHYEVSAYARAGHRSRHNLNYWRFGDYIGVGAGAHGKLTWLPSEDRARHAVVRSARVKQPREFLRRAAADRISDRFQVAAEELPFEYMLNVLRLTDDFDEVDFVARTGLPFVTVARPLDEAQRKGLLERRASGQWRVTELGQRFLNDLQALFLPEGADDRQSKATPAV
;
A
#
# COMPACT_ATOMS: atom_id res chain seq x y z
N MET A 1 2.64 8.52 27.73
CA MET A 1 3.40 7.26 27.78
C MET A 1 3.92 7.00 26.38
N ASN A 2 5.23 6.82 26.20
CA ASN A 2 5.79 6.48 24.89
C ASN A 2 5.41 5.04 24.56
N THR A 3 4.40 4.85 23.73
CA THR A 3 4.00 3.53 23.22
C THR A 3 4.53 3.37 21.80
N LEU A 4 5.05 2.17 21.50
CA LEU A 4 5.45 1.83 20.14
C LEU A 4 4.25 1.91 19.17
N PRO A 5 4.48 2.32 17.91
CA PRO A 5 3.44 2.27 16.86
C PRO A 5 2.84 0.86 16.69
N PRO A 6 1.60 0.72 16.22
CA PRO A 6 1.09 -0.58 15.78
C PRO A 6 2.03 -1.23 14.76
N LEU A 7 2.08 -2.56 14.75
CA LEU A 7 2.99 -3.32 13.91
C LEU A 7 2.22 -4.11 12.84
N ALA A 8 2.63 -3.95 11.58
CA ALA A 8 2.15 -4.74 10.44
C ALA A 8 3.25 -5.67 9.90
N LEU A 9 2.85 -6.62 9.08
CA LEU A 9 3.76 -7.45 8.28
C LEU A 9 3.41 -7.30 6.80
N TYR A 10 4.40 -6.95 5.99
CA TYR A 10 4.32 -6.96 4.53
C TYR A 10 5.11 -8.13 3.97
N VAL A 11 4.46 -8.96 3.16
CA VAL A 11 5.05 -10.14 2.53
C VAL A 11 5.10 -9.92 1.03
N HIS A 12 6.29 -9.73 0.49
CA HIS A 12 6.47 -9.46 -0.93
C HIS A 12 6.55 -10.75 -1.75
N MET A 13 5.62 -10.90 -2.70
CA MET A 13 5.52 -12.02 -3.63
C MET A 13 5.86 -11.53 -5.03
N PRO A 14 7.10 -11.76 -5.55
CA PRO A 14 7.65 -10.96 -6.63
C PRO A 14 7.22 -11.36 -8.04
N TRP A 15 6.43 -12.41 -8.24
CA TRP A 15 6.14 -12.93 -9.57
C TRP A 15 4.77 -12.54 -10.09
N CYS A 16 4.73 -12.22 -11.40
CA CYS A 16 3.52 -12.04 -12.20
C CYS A 16 3.58 -12.95 -13.41
N VAL A 17 2.44 -13.39 -13.92
CA VAL A 17 2.37 -14.08 -15.22
C VAL A 17 2.92 -13.18 -16.33
N ARG A 18 2.57 -11.88 -16.27
CA ARG A 18 3.03 -10.85 -17.20
C ARG A 18 3.23 -9.54 -16.45
N LYS A 19 4.32 -8.81 -16.74
CA LYS A 19 4.53 -7.47 -16.20
C LYS A 19 3.78 -6.44 -17.03
N CYS A 20 2.95 -5.63 -16.37
CA CYS A 20 2.19 -4.57 -17.00
C CYS A 20 3.09 -3.40 -17.39
N PRO A 21 2.80 -2.67 -18.51
CA PRO A 21 3.68 -1.60 -19.01
C PRO A 21 3.74 -0.36 -18.13
N TYR A 22 2.80 -0.19 -17.20
CA TYR A 22 2.74 0.93 -16.24
C TYR A 22 3.28 0.59 -14.85
N CYS A 23 3.48 -0.70 -14.55
CA CYS A 23 3.78 -1.16 -13.18
C CYS A 23 5.24 -0.92 -12.82
N ASP A 24 5.47 -0.16 -11.75
CA ASP A 24 6.78 0.17 -11.16
C ASP A 24 7.15 -0.77 -10.01
N PHE A 25 6.22 -1.61 -9.54
CA PHE A 25 6.47 -2.54 -8.44
C PHE A 25 7.65 -3.47 -8.74
N ASN A 26 8.30 -3.96 -7.68
CA ASN A 26 9.36 -4.97 -7.79
C ASN A 26 8.78 -6.32 -8.24
N SER A 27 8.16 -6.33 -9.41
CA SER A 27 7.53 -7.51 -10.00
C SER A 27 8.36 -8.07 -11.16
N HIS A 28 8.40 -9.38 -11.25
CA HIS A 28 9.19 -10.14 -12.22
C HIS A 28 8.30 -11.15 -12.93
N VAL A 29 8.57 -11.39 -14.22
CA VAL A 29 7.87 -12.45 -14.94
C VAL A 29 8.19 -13.79 -14.27
N ALA A 30 7.13 -14.56 -13.99
CA ALA A 30 7.24 -15.85 -13.35
C ALA A 30 8.06 -16.83 -14.22
N PRO A 31 8.94 -17.66 -13.62
CA PRO A 31 9.51 -18.80 -14.32
C PRO A 31 8.42 -19.82 -14.66
N GLU A 32 8.72 -20.76 -15.56
CA GLU A 32 7.80 -21.82 -15.94
C GLU A 32 7.23 -22.58 -14.73
N VAL A 33 8.09 -22.85 -13.75
CA VAL A 33 7.71 -23.40 -12.43
C VAL A 33 8.19 -22.44 -11.36
N ILE A 34 7.24 -21.83 -10.62
CA ILE A 34 7.56 -20.97 -9.47
C ILE A 34 8.09 -21.86 -8.35
N PRO A 35 9.28 -21.56 -7.78
CA PRO A 35 9.85 -22.33 -6.67
C PRO A 35 9.15 -21.96 -5.34
N GLN A 36 7.84 -22.24 -5.23
CA GLN A 36 6.98 -21.76 -4.15
C GLN A 36 7.48 -22.19 -2.77
N GLN A 37 7.76 -23.49 -2.60
CA GLN A 37 8.24 -24.04 -1.34
C GLN A 37 9.54 -23.37 -0.90
N GLN A 38 10.52 -23.29 -1.82
CA GLN A 38 11.82 -22.67 -1.51
C GLN A 38 11.66 -21.18 -1.17
N TYR A 39 10.74 -20.48 -1.86
CA TYR A 39 10.51 -19.06 -1.59
C TYR A 39 9.83 -18.84 -0.22
N VAL A 40 8.86 -19.69 0.13
CA VAL A 40 8.20 -19.61 1.44
C VAL A 40 9.17 -20.00 2.56
N ASP A 41 10.06 -20.98 2.37
CA ASP A 41 11.14 -21.26 3.33
C ASP A 41 12.00 -20.01 3.57
N ALA A 42 12.40 -19.35 2.48
CA ALA A 42 13.18 -18.13 2.56
C ALA A 42 12.43 -16.95 3.24
N LEU A 43 11.11 -16.83 3.04
CA LEU A 43 10.28 -15.85 3.74
C LEU A 43 10.20 -16.13 5.25
N ILE A 44 10.09 -17.40 5.64
CA ILE A 44 10.06 -17.82 7.05
C ILE A 44 11.40 -17.51 7.73
N GLU A 45 12.51 -17.83 7.08
CA GLU A 45 13.86 -17.47 7.58
C GLU A 45 14.03 -15.95 7.71
N ASP A 46 13.56 -15.17 6.73
CA ASP A 46 13.63 -13.70 6.73
C ASP A 46 12.79 -13.11 7.88
N LEU A 47 11.58 -13.66 8.12
CA LEU A 47 10.75 -13.26 9.25
C LEU A 47 11.37 -13.65 10.60
N ALA A 48 11.96 -14.84 10.69
CA ALA A 48 12.62 -15.30 11.93
C ALA A 48 13.77 -14.36 12.34
N LEU A 49 14.50 -13.81 11.35
CA LEU A 49 15.56 -12.83 11.59
C LEU A 49 15.00 -11.52 12.18
N GLU A 50 13.80 -11.12 11.78
CA GLU A 50 13.15 -9.87 12.22
C GLU A 50 12.18 -10.07 13.40
N ALA A 51 11.94 -11.30 13.87
CA ALA A 51 10.95 -11.57 14.91
C ALA A 51 11.21 -10.80 16.21
N GLY A 52 12.48 -10.66 16.61
CA GLY A 52 12.90 -9.86 17.76
C GLY A 52 12.55 -8.36 17.62
N ALA A 53 12.48 -7.85 16.40
CA ALA A 53 12.11 -6.47 16.12
C ALA A 53 10.62 -6.17 16.37
N SER A 54 9.78 -7.19 16.59
CA SER A 54 8.40 -7.01 17.04
C SER A 54 8.31 -6.33 18.39
N GLN A 55 9.37 -6.46 19.22
CA GLN A 55 9.45 -5.87 20.57
C GLN A 55 8.22 -6.23 21.43
N GLY A 56 7.72 -7.47 21.28
CA GLY A 56 6.55 -7.99 22.01
C GLY A 56 5.18 -7.50 21.50
N ARG A 57 5.13 -6.71 20.42
CA ARG A 57 3.88 -6.26 19.83
C ARG A 57 3.21 -7.35 19.03
N ALA A 58 1.87 -7.35 19.03
CA ALA A 58 1.07 -8.16 18.13
C ALA A 58 0.97 -7.50 16.75
N LEU A 59 0.96 -8.32 15.69
CA LEU A 59 0.66 -7.86 14.33
C LEU A 59 -0.82 -7.48 14.24
N VAL A 60 -1.12 -6.28 13.72
CA VAL A 60 -2.49 -5.81 13.45
C VAL A 60 -2.94 -6.12 12.02
N SER A 61 -1.97 -6.31 11.11
CA SER A 61 -2.25 -6.74 9.74
C SER A 61 -1.09 -7.52 9.13
N ILE A 62 -1.41 -8.41 8.20
CA ILE A 62 -0.48 -9.07 7.28
C ILE A 62 -0.98 -8.79 5.86
N PHE A 63 -0.09 -8.36 4.98
CA PHE A 63 -0.42 -8.06 3.59
C PHE A 63 0.52 -8.80 2.64
N PHE A 64 -0.05 -9.70 1.84
CA PHE A 64 0.66 -10.36 0.75
C PHE A 64 0.46 -9.56 -0.52
N GLY A 65 1.54 -8.94 -1.01
CA GLY A 65 1.49 -8.03 -2.16
C GLY A 65 2.72 -8.09 -3.06
N GLY A 66 2.76 -7.19 -4.02
CA GLY A 66 3.92 -6.93 -4.88
C GLY A 66 3.77 -7.35 -6.33
N GLY A 67 3.89 -8.61 -6.66
CA GLY A 67 3.61 -9.15 -7.99
C GLY A 67 2.17 -9.65 -8.09
N THR A 68 1.99 -10.96 -7.98
CA THR A 68 0.68 -11.63 -7.94
C THR A 68 0.74 -12.74 -6.89
N PRO A 69 0.45 -12.42 -5.62
CA PRO A 69 0.51 -13.39 -4.52
C PRO A 69 -0.35 -14.63 -4.73
N SER A 70 -1.50 -14.48 -5.40
CA SER A 70 -2.42 -15.57 -5.73
C SER A 70 -1.87 -16.63 -6.71
N LEU A 71 -0.68 -16.43 -7.25
CA LEU A 71 0.06 -17.49 -7.98
C LEU A 71 0.54 -18.60 -7.05
N PHE A 72 0.72 -18.33 -5.77
CA PHE A 72 1.14 -19.31 -4.79
C PHE A 72 -0.04 -20.16 -4.33
N ALA A 73 0.21 -21.46 -4.13
CA ALA A 73 -0.80 -22.37 -3.64
C ALA A 73 -1.29 -21.98 -2.23
N PRO A 74 -2.58 -22.19 -1.91
CA PRO A 74 -3.12 -21.92 -0.57
C PRO A 74 -2.34 -22.60 0.55
N ASP A 75 -1.87 -23.83 0.35
CA ASP A 75 -1.08 -24.58 1.32
C ASP A 75 0.24 -23.89 1.65
N GLU A 76 0.89 -23.25 0.68
CA GLU A 76 2.13 -22.51 0.89
C GLU A 76 1.87 -21.19 1.67
N ILE A 77 0.77 -20.50 1.39
CA ILE A 77 0.33 -19.34 2.18
C ILE A 77 0.01 -19.77 3.61
N GLY A 78 -0.71 -20.88 3.79
CA GLY A 78 -1.02 -21.47 5.09
C GLY A 78 0.23 -21.86 5.88
N ARG A 79 1.22 -22.46 5.21
CA ARG A 79 2.51 -22.82 5.79
C ARG A 79 3.27 -21.58 6.31
N PHE A 80 3.30 -20.51 5.52
CA PHE A 80 3.89 -19.24 5.97
C PHE A 80 3.15 -18.66 7.18
N LEU A 81 1.80 -18.58 7.15
CA LEU A 81 1.01 -18.03 8.24
C LEU A 81 1.15 -18.84 9.54
N ALA A 82 1.24 -20.18 9.44
CA ALA A 82 1.48 -21.05 10.60
C ALA A 82 2.86 -20.79 11.23
N ALA A 83 3.90 -20.65 10.39
CA ALA A 83 5.25 -20.31 10.87
C ALA A 83 5.28 -18.89 11.47
N ALA A 84 4.66 -17.91 10.81
CA ALA A 84 4.59 -16.52 11.29
C ALA A 84 3.93 -16.43 12.69
N ARG A 85 2.85 -17.20 12.91
CA ARG A 85 2.16 -17.28 14.22
C ARG A 85 3.06 -17.83 15.33
N SER A 86 4.02 -18.69 15.02
CA SER A 86 4.98 -19.19 15.99
C SER A 86 6.10 -18.21 16.30
N LEU A 87 6.37 -17.26 15.39
CA LEU A 87 7.46 -16.29 15.50
C LEU A 87 7.01 -14.96 16.12
N VAL A 88 5.79 -14.50 15.80
CA VAL A 88 5.25 -13.19 16.20
C VAL A 88 3.80 -13.35 16.66
N THR A 89 3.42 -12.65 17.73
CA THR A 89 2.03 -12.63 18.21
C THR A 89 1.08 -12.00 17.18
N PHE A 90 -0.13 -12.55 17.02
CA PHE A 90 -1.17 -11.99 16.19
C PHE A 90 -2.24 -11.33 17.06
N ALA A 91 -2.72 -10.15 16.64
CA ALA A 91 -3.87 -9.53 17.28
C ALA A 91 -5.14 -10.39 17.08
N PRO A 92 -6.09 -10.36 18.02
CA PRO A 92 -7.32 -11.18 17.92
C PRO A 92 -8.14 -10.91 16.67
N ASP A 93 -8.08 -9.68 16.16
CA ASP A 93 -8.80 -9.15 15.01
C ASP A 93 -7.87 -8.88 13.81
N LEU A 94 -6.81 -9.66 13.67
CA LEU A 94 -5.81 -9.53 12.61
C LEU A 94 -6.45 -9.48 11.21
N GLU A 95 -6.13 -8.45 10.44
CA GLU A 95 -6.44 -8.40 8.99
C GLU A 95 -5.34 -9.14 8.21
N VAL A 96 -5.72 -10.10 7.38
CA VAL A 96 -4.80 -10.81 6.48
C VAL A 96 -5.28 -10.64 5.05
N THR A 97 -4.58 -9.78 4.30
CA THR A 97 -4.93 -9.45 2.91
C THR A 97 -4.08 -10.23 1.93
N LEU A 98 -4.70 -10.72 0.86
CA LEU A 98 -4.03 -11.29 -0.31
C LEU A 98 -4.40 -10.51 -1.56
N GLU A 99 -3.40 -10.02 -2.30
CA GLU A 99 -3.61 -9.49 -3.65
C GLU A 99 -3.80 -10.63 -4.66
N ALA A 100 -4.77 -10.47 -5.55
CA ALA A 100 -5.08 -11.41 -6.61
C ALA A 100 -5.41 -10.68 -7.92
N ASN A 101 -5.09 -11.32 -9.05
CA ASN A 101 -5.52 -10.85 -10.35
C ASN A 101 -6.69 -11.72 -10.84
N PRO A 102 -7.76 -11.14 -11.42
CA PRO A 102 -8.79 -11.92 -12.08
C PRO A 102 -8.17 -12.72 -13.25
N GLY A 103 -8.05 -14.04 -13.12
CA GLY A 103 -7.39 -14.84 -14.13
C GLY A 103 -7.64 -16.35 -13.96
N THR A 104 -7.19 -17.16 -14.92
CA THR A 104 -7.46 -18.59 -14.95
C THR A 104 -6.72 -19.42 -13.90
N VAL A 105 -5.65 -18.87 -13.30
CA VAL A 105 -4.78 -19.60 -12.36
C VAL A 105 -5.40 -19.69 -10.96
N GLU A 106 -6.31 -18.77 -10.63
CA GLU A 106 -6.87 -18.61 -9.28
C GLU A 106 -8.20 -19.34 -9.09
N HIS A 107 -8.78 -19.91 -10.17
CA HIS A 107 -10.05 -20.62 -10.10
C HIS A 107 -10.05 -21.73 -9.05
N GLY A 108 -11.04 -21.70 -8.16
CA GLY A 108 -11.24 -22.68 -7.11
C GLY A 108 -10.29 -22.58 -5.91
N ARG A 109 -9.43 -21.54 -5.84
CA ARG A 109 -8.43 -21.42 -4.76
C ARG A 109 -8.87 -20.57 -3.57
N PHE A 110 -9.88 -19.71 -3.72
CA PHE A 110 -10.23 -18.74 -2.67
C PHE A 110 -10.72 -19.41 -1.38
N SER A 111 -11.40 -20.56 -1.44
CA SER A 111 -11.73 -21.33 -0.24
C SER A 111 -10.47 -21.80 0.50
N GLY A 112 -9.46 -22.28 -0.25
CA GLY A 112 -8.17 -22.67 0.34
C GLY A 112 -7.43 -21.48 0.98
N TYR A 113 -7.46 -20.29 0.37
CA TYR A 113 -6.87 -19.09 0.98
C TYR A 113 -7.60 -18.69 2.26
N ARG A 114 -8.94 -18.72 2.28
CA ARG A 114 -9.71 -18.51 3.51
C ARG A 114 -9.30 -19.51 4.59
N ASP A 115 -9.24 -20.80 4.24
CA ASP A 115 -8.89 -21.88 5.18
C ASP A 115 -7.43 -21.74 5.68
N ALA A 116 -6.54 -21.18 4.86
CA ALA A 116 -5.18 -20.79 5.24
C ALA A 116 -5.14 -19.60 6.23
N GLY A 117 -6.22 -18.79 6.31
CA GLY A 117 -6.33 -17.66 7.23
C GLY A 117 -6.42 -16.29 6.56
N ILE A 118 -6.54 -16.22 5.23
CA ILE A 118 -6.84 -14.97 4.52
C ILE A 118 -8.28 -14.55 4.87
N ASN A 119 -8.49 -13.29 5.23
CA ASN A 119 -9.80 -12.74 5.56
C ASN A 119 -10.14 -11.44 4.79
N ARG A 120 -9.22 -10.99 3.93
CA ARG A 120 -9.42 -9.88 2.99
C ARG A 120 -8.73 -10.20 1.66
N VAL A 121 -9.38 -9.85 0.53
CA VAL A 121 -8.82 -10.03 -0.81
C VAL A 121 -8.80 -8.67 -1.53
N SER A 122 -7.71 -8.36 -2.26
CA SER A 122 -7.63 -7.23 -3.18
C SER A 122 -7.57 -7.75 -4.61
N LEU A 123 -8.59 -7.43 -5.42
CA LEU A 123 -8.69 -7.88 -6.80
C LEU A 123 -8.28 -6.76 -7.76
N GLY A 124 -7.20 -6.98 -8.49
CA GLY A 124 -6.69 -6.04 -9.49
C GLY A 124 -7.52 -6.00 -10.77
N ALA A 125 -8.71 -5.44 -10.73
CA ALA A 125 -9.60 -5.30 -11.91
C ALA A 125 -9.08 -4.26 -12.91
N GLN A 126 -8.67 -3.10 -12.44
CA GLN A 126 -8.14 -1.93 -13.14
C GLN A 126 -9.21 -1.19 -13.96
N THR A 127 -9.94 -1.85 -14.82
CA THR A 127 -11.03 -1.35 -15.65
C THR A 127 -11.89 -2.52 -16.10
N PHE A 128 -13.13 -2.27 -16.49
CA PHE A 128 -14.02 -3.25 -17.12
C PHE A 128 -14.06 -3.11 -18.64
N ASP A 129 -13.44 -2.04 -19.18
CA ASP A 129 -13.34 -1.81 -20.61
C ASP A 129 -12.28 -2.74 -21.24
N PRO A 130 -12.64 -3.57 -22.24
CA PRO A 130 -11.72 -4.54 -22.83
C PRO A 130 -10.56 -3.89 -23.61
N ASP A 131 -10.75 -2.66 -24.14
CA ASP A 131 -9.72 -1.96 -24.88
C ASP A 131 -8.69 -1.36 -23.93
N HIS A 132 -9.14 -0.78 -22.83
CA HIS A 132 -8.26 -0.32 -21.77
C HIS A 132 -7.50 -1.49 -21.10
N LEU A 133 -8.14 -2.65 -20.83
CA LEU A 133 -7.45 -3.83 -20.33
C LEU A 133 -6.31 -4.26 -21.27
N ARG A 134 -6.55 -4.29 -22.58
CA ARG A 134 -5.51 -4.60 -23.57
C ARG A 134 -4.37 -3.60 -23.55
N THR A 135 -4.70 -2.31 -23.47
CA THR A 135 -3.72 -1.22 -23.42
C THR A 135 -2.86 -1.30 -22.16
N LEU A 136 -3.46 -1.63 -21.01
CA LEU A 136 -2.79 -1.87 -19.74
C LEU A 136 -1.99 -3.19 -19.71
N GLY A 137 -2.07 -3.99 -20.78
CA GLY A 137 -1.36 -5.27 -20.85
C GLY A 137 -1.93 -6.35 -19.94
N ARG A 138 -3.19 -6.20 -19.50
CA ARG A 138 -3.89 -7.18 -18.67
C ARG A 138 -4.21 -8.42 -19.49
N ILE A 139 -4.19 -9.58 -18.83
CA ILE A 139 -4.42 -10.91 -19.47
C ILE A 139 -5.86 -11.39 -19.27
N HIS A 140 -6.62 -10.74 -18.40
CA HIS A 140 -8.01 -11.05 -18.07
C HIS A 140 -8.99 -10.11 -18.79
N GLY A 141 -10.23 -10.52 -18.94
CA GLY A 141 -11.34 -9.73 -19.42
C GLY A 141 -12.34 -9.40 -18.30
N SER A 142 -13.35 -8.56 -18.61
CA SER A 142 -14.40 -8.20 -17.64
C SER A 142 -15.16 -9.39 -17.08
N GLY A 143 -15.38 -10.44 -17.89
CA GLY A 143 -16.02 -11.69 -17.44
C GLY A 143 -15.17 -12.46 -16.42
N ASP A 144 -13.84 -12.31 -16.45
CA ASP A 144 -12.94 -12.93 -15.46
C ASP A 144 -13.05 -12.20 -14.11
N ILE A 145 -13.24 -10.87 -14.13
CA ILE A 145 -13.46 -10.08 -12.92
C ILE A 145 -14.73 -10.55 -12.21
N ALA A 146 -15.84 -10.68 -12.95
CA ALA A 146 -17.10 -11.16 -12.40
C ALA A 146 -16.95 -12.56 -11.76
N ARG A 147 -16.31 -13.48 -12.47
CA ARG A 147 -16.05 -14.83 -11.94
C ARG A 147 -15.19 -14.82 -10.69
N ALA A 148 -14.14 -13.99 -10.65
CA ALA A 148 -13.27 -13.87 -9.47
C ALA A 148 -14.06 -13.36 -8.25
N VAL A 149 -14.93 -12.36 -8.43
CA VAL A 149 -15.81 -11.85 -7.35
C VAL A 149 -16.77 -12.94 -6.86
N ASP A 150 -17.41 -13.69 -7.79
CA ASP A 150 -18.32 -14.78 -7.43
C ASP A 150 -17.59 -15.88 -6.63
N GLU A 151 -16.36 -16.23 -7.02
CA GLU A 151 -15.54 -17.19 -6.29
C GLU A 151 -15.11 -16.70 -4.91
N VAL A 152 -14.70 -15.44 -4.79
CA VAL A 152 -14.35 -14.80 -3.50
C VAL A 152 -15.54 -14.86 -2.54
N ARG A 153 -16.76 -14.50 -3.01
CA ARG A 153 -17.98 -14.59 -2.23
C ARG A 153 -18.37 -16.02 -1.87
N SER A 154 -18.31 -16.92 -2.84
CA SER A 154 -18.60 -18.34 -2.62
C SER A 154 -17.65 -18.97 -1.60
N ALA A 155 -16.43 -18.44 -1.49
CA ALA A 155 -15.48 -18.80 -0.45
C ALA A 155 -15.80 -18.18 0.92
N GLY A 156 -16.79 -17.29 1.05
CA GLY A 156 -17.13 -16.58 2.29
C GLY A 156 -16.17 -15.42 2.63
N LEU A 157 -15.48 -14.87 1.63
CA LEU A 157 -14.58 -13.73 1.76
C LEU A 157 -15.31 -12.43 1.41
N GLU A 158 -16.23 -12.00 2.31
CA GLU A 158 -17.08 -10.82 2.08
C GLU A 158 -16.26 -9.49 2.09
N ASN A 159 -15.13 -9.46 2.79
CA ASN A 159 -14.25 -8.30 2.83
C ASN A 159 -13.29 -8.32 1.63
N PHE A 160 -13.75 -7.83 0.48
CA PHE A 160 -12.90 -7.70 -0.71
C PHE A 160 -12.84 -6.27 -1.22
N ASN A 161 -11.73 -5.95 -1.85
CA ASN A 161 -11.44 -4.72 -2.54
C ASN A 161 -11.40 -4.93 -4.05
N LEU A 162 -11.85 -3.95 -4.82
CA LEU A 162 -11.58 -3.83 -6.24
C LEU A 162 -10.60 -2.68 -6.49
N ASP A 163 -9.47 -2.98 -7.13
CA ASP A 163 -8.55 -1.95 -7.59
C ASP A 163 -8.99 -1.47 -8.97
N LEU A 164 -9.24 -0.19 -9.11
CA LEU A 164 -9.64 0.48 -10.35
C LEU A 164 -8.72 1.65 -10.66
N MET A 165 -8.58 1.95 -11.93
CA MET A 165 -7.77 3.06 -12.41
C MET A 165 -8.61 4.03 -13.23
N TYR A 166 -8.28 5.33 -13.14
CA TYR A 166 -8.80 6.37 -14.03
C TYR A 166 -7.65 7.17 -14.67
N GLY A 167 -7.99 8.05 -15.61
CA GLY A 167 -7.00 8.75 -16.41
C GLY A 167 -6.24 7.81 -17.35
N LEU A 168 -6.89 6.72 -17.80
CA LEU A 168 -6.31 5.73 -18.70
C LEU A 168 -6.09 6.31 -20.09
N PRO A 169 -5.22 5.72 -20.94
CA PRO A 169 -4.97 6.21 -22.28
C PRO A 169 -6.25 6.40 -23.09
N ALA A 170 -6.51 7.65 -23.52
CA ALA A 170 -7.71 8.09 -24.24
C ALA A 170 -9.06 7.80 -23.51
N GLN A 171 -9.05 7.61 -22.21
CA GLN A 171 -10.26 7.38 -21.41
C GLN A 171 -11.11 8.65 -21.35
N THR A 172 -12.40 8.51 -21.56
CA THR A 172 -13.39 9.58 -21.34
C THR A 172 -13.98 9.52 -19.94
N LEU A 173 -14.56 10.63 -19.47
CA LEU A 173 -15.28 10.68 -18.19
C LEU A 173 -16.38 9.60 -18.12
N GLN A 174 -17.15 9.41 -19.20
CA GLN A 174 -18.20 8.40 -19.26
C GLN A 174 -17.66 6.99 -19.06
N GLN A 175 -16.48 6.67 -19.61
CA GLN A 175 -15.84 5.37 -19.43
C GLN A 175 -15.34 5.18 -17.99
N ALA A 176 -14.76 6.22 -17.36
CA ALA A 176 -14.37 6.17 -15.96
C ALA A 176 -15.56 5.93 -15.01
N LEU A 177 -16.68 6.62 -15.28
CA LEU A 177 -17.93 6.42 -14.51
C LEU A 177 -18.55 5.05 -14.77
N ALA A 178 -18.47 4.52 -15.98
CA ALA A 178 -18.97 3.17 -16.32
C ALA A 178 -18.17 2.07 -15.62
N ASP A 179 -16.84 2.23 -15.46
CA ASP A 179 -16.00 1.33 -14.67
C ASP A 179 -16.46 1.30 -13.21
N LEU A 180 -16.79 2.47 -12.63
CA LEU A 180 -17.34 2.51 -11.26
C LEU A 180 -18.73 1.88 -11.18
N ASP A 181 -19.63 2.09 -12.18
CA ASP A 181 -20.94 1.45 -12.20
C ASP A 181 -20.82 -0.08 -12.18
N ALA A 182 -19.89 -0.61 -13.00
CA ALA A 182 -19.61 -2.04 -13.03
C ALA A 182 -19.05 -2.56 -11.70
N ALA A 183 -18.13 -1.82 -11.07
CA ALA A 183 -17.58 -2.20 -9.78
C ALA A 183 -18.63 -2.14 -8.65
N LEU A 184 -19.44 -1.08 -8.61
CA LEU A 184 -20.47 -0.87 -7.61
C LEU A 184 -21.58 -1.95 -7.67
N ALA A 185 -21.86 -2.50 -8.86
CA ALA A 185 -22.78 -3.61 -9.03
C ALA A 185 -22.34 -4.88 -8.28
N PHE A 186 -21.05 -5.03 -7.99
CA PHE A 186 -20.53 -6.09 -7.14
C PHE A 186 -20.52 -5.74 -5.65
N GLU A 187 -20.98 -4.58 -5.25
CA GLU A 187 -21.05 -4.16 -3.84
C GLU A 187 -19.78 -4.50 -3.01
N PRO A 188 -18.56 -4.20 -3.45
CA PRO A 188 -17.35 -4.51 -2.70
C PRO A 188 -17.35 -3.76 -1.35
N ALA A 189 -16.70 -4.31 -0.34
CA ALA A 189 -16.50 -3.64 0.93
C ALA A 189 -15.56 -2.42 0.83
N HIS A 190 -14.71 -2.41 -0.18
CA HIS A 190 -13.66 -1.41 -0.39
C HIS A 190 -13.39 -1.24 -1.89
N ILE A 191 -13.04 -0.03 -2.30
CA ILE A 191 -12.59 0.30 -3.66
C ILE A 191 -11.30 1.12 -3.54
N SER A 192 -10.23 0.65 -4.19
CA SER A 192 -9.05 1.45 -4.49
C SER A 192 -9.24 2.06 -5.87
N HIS A 193 -9.31 3.38 -5.96
CA HIS A 193 -9.52 4.08 -7.23
C HIS A 193 -8.42 5.11 -7.41
N TYR A 194 -7.45 4.83 -8.28
CA TYR A 194 -6.22 5.61 -8.42
C TYR A 194 -5.95 6.02 -9.87
N GLN A 195 -5.34 7.20 -9.99
CA GLN A 195 -4.95 7.75 -11.29
C GLN A 195 -3.78 6.95 -11.89
N LEU A 196 -3.81 6.71 -13.20
CA LEU A 196 -2.63 6.24 -13.91
C LEU A 196 -1.53 7.30 -13.87
N THR A 197 -0.38 6.94 -13.32
CA THR A 197 0.84 7.75 -13.32
C THR A 197 1.92 7.11 -14.20
N LEU A 198 2.80 7.95 -14.76
CA LEU A 198 3.90 7.50 -15.60
C LEU A 198 5.18 7.39 -14.76
N GLU A 199 5.36 6.24 -14.13
CA GLU A 199 6.45 6.04 -13.18
C GLU A 199 7.79 5.76 -13.87
N PRO A 200 8.90 6.36 -13.40
CA PRO A 200 10.24 6.11 -13.94
C PRO A 200 10.58 4.61 -14.00
N GLY A 201 11.21 4.20 -15.10
CA GLY A 201 11.61 2.79 -15.30
C GLY A 201 10.52 1.90 -15.87
N THR A 202 9.30 2.40 -16.09
CA THR A 202 8.20 1.69 -16.76
C THR A 202 8.22 1.89 -18.27
N VAL A 203 7.54 1.00 -19.00
CA VAL A 203 7.38 1.14 -20.46
C VAL A 203 6.61 2.41 -20.80
N PHE A 204 5.54 2.73 -20.03
CA PHE A 204 4.72 3.91 -20.23
C PHE A 204 5.48 5.21 -19.97
N TYR A 205 6.46 5.22 -19.06
CA TYR A 205 7.33 6.38 -18.86
C TYR A 205 8.21 6.65 -20.08
N HIS A 206 8.81 5.58 -20.65
CA HIS A 206 9.70 5.72 -21.82
C HIS A 206 8.96 5.91 -23.13
N ARG A 207 7.72 5.45 -23.22
CA ARG A 207 6.84 5.56 -24.39
C ARG A 207 5.43 5.92 -23.92
N PRO A 208 5.20 7.18 -23.54
CA PRO A 208 3.93 7.62 -22.99
C PRO A 208 2.77 7.38 -23.97
N PRO A 209 1.71 6.71 -23.57
CA PRO A 209 0.48 6.66 -24.36
C PRO A 209 -0.21 8.02 -24.30
N PRO A 210 -1.15 8.32 -25.23
CA PRO A 210 -1.95 9.54 -25.18
C PRO A 210 -2.85 9.49 -23.93
N LEU A 211 -2.59 10.36 -22.95
CA LEU A 211 -3.41 10.50 -21.75
C LEU A 211 -4.42 11.65 -21.93
N PRO A 212 -5.57 11.63 -21.23
CA PRO A 212 -6.44 12.79 -21.09
C PRO A 212 -5.66 13.97 -20.51
N ASP A 213 -6.13 15.19 -20.73
CA ASP A 213 -5.48 16.36 -20.14
C ASP A 213 -5.73 16.46 -18.63
N SER A 214 -4.98 17.34 -17.97
CA SER A 214 -5.05 17.47 -16.51
C SER A 214 -6.41 17.90 -15.99
N ASP A 215 -7.15 18.74 -16.75
CA ASP A 215 -8.47 19.22 -16.34
C ASP A 215 -9.51 18.09 -16.52
N GLU A 216 -9.40 17.29 -17.59
CA GLU A 216 -10.23 16.11 -17.80
C GLU A 216 -10.00 15.07 -16.69
N ILE A 217 -8.74 14.78 -16.35
CA ILE A 217 -8.39 13.85 -15.26
C ILE A 217 -8.93 14.37 -13.92
N TRP A 218 -8.81 15.67 -13.66
CA TRP A 218 -9.35 16.27 -12.45
C TRP A 218 -10.87 16.15 -12.38
N GLN A 219 -11.57 16.40 -13.50
CA GLN A 219 -13.02 16.22 -13.55
C GLN A 219 -13.43 14.76 -13.33
N MET A 220 -12.67 13.79 -13.92
CA MET A 220 -12.90 12.36 -13.65
C MET A 220 -12.78 12.06 -12.16
N GLN A 221 -11.77 12.62 -11.49
CA GLN A 221 -11.58 12.40 -10.04
C GLN A 221 -12.77 12.90 -9.24
N LEU A 222 -13.23 14.14 -9.51
CA LEU A 222 -14.34 14.73 -8.76
C LEU A 222 -15.65 13.96 -8.96
N ASP A 223 -16.02 13.65 -10.21
CA ASP A 223 -17.28 12.97 -10.50
C ASP A 223 -17.26 11.52 -9.99
N CYS A 224 -16.10 10.85 -10.04
CA CYS A 224 -15.93 9.53 -9.48
C CYS A 224 -16.02 9.54 -7.93
N GLN A 225 -15.45 10.55 -7.27
CA GLN A 225 -15.57 10.71 -5.81
C GLN A 225 -17.02 10.96 -5.39
N GLU A 226 -17.74 11.84 -6.09
CA GLU A 226 -19.15 12.11 -5.84
C GLU A 226 -20.00 10.84 -6.01
N LYS A 227 -19.74 10.09 -7.09
CA LYS A 227 -20.42 8.82 -7.34
C LYS A 227 -20.19 7.80 -6.21
N LEU A 228 -18.96 7.61 -5.77
CA LEU A 228 -18.62 6.71 -4.67
C LEU A 228 -19.29 7.15 -3.36
N ALA A 229 -19.25 8.44 -3.04
CA ALA A 229 -19.90 9.00 -1.86
C ALA A 229 -21.42 8.79 -1.89
N SER A 230 -22.09 8.98 -3.05
CA SER A 230 -23.54 8.73 -3.20
C SER A 230 -23.95 7.26 -3.02
N HIS A 231 -23.00 6.32 -3.14
CA HIS A 231 -23.19 4.88 -2.89
C HIS A 231 -22.73 4.44 -1.49
N GLY A 232 -22.44 5.40 -0.58
CA GLY A 232 -22.11 5.14 0.82
C GLY A 232 -20.66 4.70 1.06
N TYR A 233 -19.74 5.01 0.14
CA TYR A 233 -18.31 4.81 0.36
C TYR A 233 -17.69 6.06 0.95
N GLU A 234 -16.99 5.90 2.06
CA GLU A 234 -16.22 6.96 2.69
C GLU A 234 -14.83 7.07 2.04
N HIS A 235 -14.48 8.24 1.53
CA HIS A 235 -13.12 8.56 1.10
C HIS A 235 -12.25 8.74 2.36
N TYR A 236 -11.24 7.91 2.58
CA TYR A 236 -10.44 7.96 3.80
C TYR A 236 -8.95 8.20 3.57
N GLU A 237 -8.46 8.02 2.34
CA GLU A 237 -7.12 8.42 1.90
C GLU A 237 -7.14 8.65 0.39
N VAL A 238 -6.08 9.20 -0.18
CA VAL A 238 -5.96 9.71 -1.57
C VAL A 238 -6.65 8.84 -2.62
N SER A 239 -6.52 7.53 -2.52
CA SER A 239 -6.99 6.57 -3.52
C SER A 239 -7.96 5.52 -2.98
N ALA A 240 -8.39 5.60 -1.71
CA ALA A 240 -9.15 4.52 -1.11
C ALA A 240 -10.50 4.96 -0.53
N TYR A 241 -11.49 4.14 -0.84
CA TYR A 241 -12.89 4.32 -0.49
C TYR A 241 -13.43 3.06 0.16
N ALA A 242 -14.12 3.17 1.28
CA ALA A 242 -14.59 2.02 2.01
C ALA A 242 -16.00 2.21 2.54
N ARG A 243 -16.76 1.12 2.65
CA ARG A 243 -17.97 1.10 3.48
C ARG A 243 -17.58 1.21 4.94
N ALA A 244 -18.49 1.70 5.80
CA ALA A 244 -18.23 1.87 7.22
C ALA A 244 -17.69 0.58 7.86
N GLY A 245 -16.56 0.69 8.57
CA GLY A 245 -15.88 -0.44 9.21
C GLY A 245 -14.96 -1.28 8.31
N HIS A 246 -14.83 -0.96 7.01
CA HIS A 246 -14.05 -1.75 6.03
C HIS A 246 -12.81 -1.04 5.47
N ARG A 247 -12.36 0.04 6.12
CA ARG A 247 -11.08 0.67 5.77
C ARG A 247 -9.94 -0.34 5.95
N SER A 248 -9.00 -0.41 5.00
CA SER A 248 -7.84 -1.31 5.10
C SER A 248 -6.96 -0.96 6.30
N ARG A 249 -6.82 -1.89 7.22
CA ARG A 249 -5.98 -1.69 8.42
C ARG A 249 -4.51 -1.60 8.07
N HIS A 250 -4.07 -2.36 7.05
CA HIS A 250 -2.69 -2.31 6.58
C HIS A 250 -2.36 -0.92 6.03
N ASN A 251 -3.20 -0.38 5.12
CA ASN A 251 -3.01 0.93 4.54
C ASN A 251 -3.07 2.04 5.61
N LEU A 252 -4.06 1.97 6.52
CA LEU A 252 -4.16 2.92 7.63
C LEU A 252 -2.94 2.88 8.55
N ASN A 253 -2.38 1.69 8.83
CA ASN A 253 -1.15 1.59 9.60
C ASN A 253 0.00 2.32 8.90
N TYR A 254 0.12 2.15 7.59
CA TYR A 254 1.12 2.85 6.77
C TYR A 254 0.94 4.37 6.84
N TRP A 255 -0.26 4.85 6.51
CA TRP A 255 -0.55 6.29 6.43
C TRP A 255 -0.52 6.98 7.78
N ARG A 256 -0.75 6.27 8.88
CA ARG A 256 -0.58 6.78 10.25
C ARG A 256 0.85 6.62 10.79
N PHE A 257 1.81 6.44 9.89
CA PHE A 257 3.21 6.25 10.23
C PHE A 257 3.46 5.11 11.22
N GLY A 258 2.68 4.03 11.12
CA GLY A 258 2.85 2.81 11.90
C GLY A 258 4.10 2.03 11.48
N ASP A 259 4.49 1.04 12.27
CA ASP A 259 5.62 0.18 11.98
C ASP A 259 5.20 -1.01 11.11
N TYR A 260 6.15 -1.51 10.33
CA TYR A 260 5.96 -2.73 9.58
C TYR A 260 7.28 -3.47 9.36
N ILE A 261 7.21 -4.80 9.49
CA ILE A 261 8.25 -5.71 9.05
C ILE A 261 7.99 -6.01 7.58
N GLY A 262 9.02 -5.90 6.73
CA GLY A 262 8.94 -6.33 5.34
C GLY A 262 9.80 -7.55 5.11
N VAL A 263 9.21 -8.62 4.53
CA VAL A 263 9.92 -9.86 4.17
C VAL A 263 9.73 -10.18 2.69
N GLY A 264 10.72 -10.80 2.08
CA GLY A 264 10.70 -11.17 0.67
C GLY A 264 11.49 -10.23 -0.24
N ALA A 265 11.71 -10.66 -1.48
CA ALA A 265 12.57 -9.97 -2.45
C ALA A 265 12.06 -8.56 -2.78
N GLY A 266 12.80 -7.54 -2.41
CA GLY A 266 12.46 -6.13 -2.63
C GLY A 266 11.52 -5.54 -1.57
N ALA A 267 11.18 -6.28 -0.52
CA ALA A 267 10.39 -5.76 0.59
C ALA A 267 11.14 -4.66 1.35
N HIS A 268 10.40 -3.66 1.79
CA HIS A 268 10.88 -2.62 2.68
C HIS A 268 10.29 -2.80 4.09
N GLY A 269 10.99 -2.30 5.10
CA GLY A 269 10.53 -2.28 6.49
C GLY A 269 10.76 -0.92 7.14
N LYS A 270 9.95 -0.60 8.14
CA LYS A 270 10.09 0.57 9.01
C LYS A 270 9.79 0.17 10.45
N LEU A 271 10.72 0.40 11.34
CA LEU A 271 10.62 0.04 12.75
C LEU A 271 11.03 1.20 13.64
N THR A 272 10.24 1.44 14.66
CA THR A 272 10.48 2.44 15.70
C THR A 272 11.09 1.77 16.93
N TRP A 273 12.12 2.39 17.48
CA TRP A 273 12.78 1.98 18.71
C TRP A 273 12.66 3.11 19.73
N LEU A 274 12.14 2.78 20.92
CA LEU A 274 12.07 3.74 22.02
C LEU A 274 13.44 4.01 22.63
N PRO A 275 13.60 5.12 23.35
CA PRO A 275 14.81 5.37 24.17
C PRO A 275 15.08 4.20 25.11
N SER A 276 16.35 3.86 25.29
CA SER A 276 16.86 2.84 26.21
C SER A 276 18.18 3.32 26.82
N GLU A 277 18.79 2.53 27.71
CA GLU A 277 20.11 2.86 28.28
C GLU A 277 21.16 3.14 27.20
N ASP A 278 21.10 2.38 26.09
CA ASP A 278 22.03 2.51 24.95
C ASP A 278 21.55 3.50 23.87
N ARG A 279 20.35 4.08 24.00
CA ARG A 279 19.74 4.95 23.00
C ARG A 279 18.98 6.10 23.68
N ALA A 280 19.55 7.29 23.62
CA ALA A 280 19.01 8.47 24.26
C ALA A 280 17.69 9.01 23.65
N ARG A 281 17.34 8.64 22.41
CA ARG A 281 16.19 9.18 21.66
C ARG A 281 15.46 8.07 20.90
N HIS A 282 14.24 8.35 20.46
CA HIS A 282 13.56 7.56 19.44
C HIS A 282 14.45 7.38 18.22
N ALA A 283 14.40 6.18 17.62
CA ALA A 283 15.03 5.91 16.34
C ALA A 283 14.02 5.24 15.41
N VAL A 284 13.85 5.77 14.23
CA VAL A 284 13.11 5.13 13.14
C VAL A 284 14.14 4.52 12.19
N VAL A 285 14.06 3.21 11.99
CA VAL A 285 14.99 2.45 11.14
C VAL A 285 14.24 1.95 9.91
N ARG A 286 14.75 2.25 8.74
CA ARG A 286 14.32 1.71 7.46
C ARG A 286 15.19 0.53 7.08
N SER A 287 14.59 -0.47 6.45
CA SER A 287 15.32 -1.59 5.85
C SER A 287 14.78 -1.92 4.47
N ALA A 288 15.63 -2.51 3.62
CA ALA A 288 15.23 -3.01 2.30
C ALA A 288 15.85 -4.39 2.07
N ARG A 289 15.18 -5.20 1.28
CA ARG A 289 15.66 -6.52 0.83
C ARG A 289 16.19 -6.44 -0.58
N VAL A 290 17.09 -7.36 -0.94
CA VAL A 290 17.56 -7.53 -2.33
C VAL A 290 16.38 -7.72 -3.27
N LYS A 291 16.37 -6.96 -4.38
CA LYS A 291 15.21 -6.87 -5.29
C LYS A 291 15.03 -8.12 -6.15
N GLN A 292 16.14 -8.77 -6.57
CA GLN A 292 16.10 -9.89 -7.50
C GLN A 292 15.71 -11.20 -6.80
N PRO A 293 14.59 -11.89 -7.18
CA PRO A 293 14.13 -13.09 -6.49
C PRO A 293 15.15 -14.24 -6.49
N ARG A 294 15.88 -14.44 -7.60
CA ARG A 294 16.94 -15.46 -7.68
C ARG A 294 18.09 -15.17 -6.73
N GLU A 295 18.43 -13.91 -6.53
CA GLU A 295 19.47 -13.48 -5.61
C GLU A 295 18.99 -13.65 -4.17
N PHE A 296 17.76 -13.24 -3.85
CA PHE A 296 17.12 -13.43 -2.56
C PHE A 296 17.14 -14.90 -2.12
N LEU A 297 16.80 -15.82 -3.02
CA LEU A 297 16.81 -17.25 -2.74
C LEU A 297 18.22 -17.85 -2.52
N ARG A 298 19.24 -17.28 -3.15
CA ARG A 298 20.62 -17.80 -3.02
C ARG A 298 21.34 -17.28 -1.79
N ARG A 299 20.91 -16.17 -1.21
CA ARG A 299 21.56 -15.54 -0.06
C ARG A 299 21.12 -16.18 1.25
N ALA A 300 22.02 -16.23 2.24
CA ALA A 300 21.62 -16.48 3.62
C ALA A 300 20.71 -15.36 4.14
N ALA A 301 19.86 -15.65 5.12
CA ALA A 301 18.84 -14.71 5.60
C ALA A 301 19.42 -13.33 5.95
N ALA A 302 20.53 -13.28 6.69
CA ALA A 302 21.17 -12.02 7.07
C ALA A 302 21.69 -11.19 5.87
N ASP A 303 22.09 -11.86 4.78
CA ASP A 303 22.63 -11.22 3.58
C ASP A 303 21.54 -10.77 2.61
N ARG A 304 20.27 -11.09 2.88
CA ARG A 304 19.11 -10.62 2.10
C ARG A 304 18.80 -9.15 2.38
N ILE A 305 19.23 -8.61 3.50
CA ILE A 305 19.11 -7.18 3.81
C ILE A 305 20.11 -6.42 2.93
N SER A 306 19.59 -5.67 1.96
CA SER A 306 20.42 -4.86 1.04
C SER A 306 20.74 -3.49 1.62
N ASP A 307 19.88 -2.97 2.47
CA ASP A 307 20.04 -1.68 3.14
C ASP A 307 19.36 -1.67 4.50
N ARG A 308 19.98 -0.99 5.48
CA ARG A 308 19.41 -0.74 6.80
C ARG A 308 20.02 0.54 7.37
N PHE A 309 19.21 1.56 7.57
CA PHE A 309 19.68 2.84 8.09
C PHE A 309 18.66 3.46 9.07
N GLN A 310 19.17 4.29 9.95
CA GLN A 310 18.34 5.13 10.81
C GLN A 310 18.00 6.41 10.04
N VAL A 311 16.70 6.77 10.03
CA VAL A 311 16.23 8.02 9.47
C VAL A 311 16.78 9.17 10.30
N ALA A 312 17.35 10.18 9.65
CA ALA A 312 17.86 11.36 10.33
C ALA A 312 16.72 12.15 10.99
N ALA A 313 17.00 12.75 12.15
CA ALA A 313 15.97 13.49 12.90
C ALA A 313 15.35 14.63 12.09
N GLU A 314 16.13 15.25 11.22
CA GLU A 314 15.73 16.32 10.33
C GLU A 314 14.79 15.86 9.21
N GLU A 315 14.82 14.57 8.85
CA GLU A 315 13.99 13.95 7.80
C GLU A 315 12.68 13.40 8.35
N LEU A 316 12.61 13.08 9.66
CA LEU A 316 11.41 12.49 10.28
C LEU A 316 10.14 13.35 10.14
N PRO A 317 10.17 14.70 10.24
CA PRO A 317 8.98 15.52 10.00
C PRO A 317 8.40 15.32 8.59
N PHE A 318 9.25 15.31 7.59
CA PHE A 318 8.84 15.06 6.20
C PHE A 318 8.31 13.63 6.02
N GLU A 319 9.02 12.63 6.52
CA GLU A 319 8.62 11.23 6.47
C GLU A 319 7.23 10.99 7.10
N TYR A 320 6.95 11.62 8.25
CA TYR A 320 5.65 11.56 8.89
C TYR A 320 4.57 12.25 8.06
N MET A 321 4.83 13.49 7.61
CA MET A 321 3.87 14.29 6.86
C MET A 321 3.59 13.70 5.47
N LEU A 322 4.59 13.09 4.81
CA LEU A 322 4.42 12.38 3.54
C LEU A 322 3.31 11.29 3.63
N ASN A 323 3.18 10.68 4.80
CA ASN A 323 2.18 9.64 5.04
C ASN A 323 0.85 10.23 5.54
N VAL A 324 0.86 10.99 6.64
CA VAL A 324 -0.37 11.40 7.32
C VAL A 324 -1.22 12.36 6.50
N LEU A 325 -0.60 13.22 5.68
CA LEU A 325 -1.31 14.17 4.82
C LEU A 325 -2.10 13.49 3.68
N ARG A 326 -1.92 12.20 3.45
CA ARG A 326 -2.74 11.42 2.53
C ARG A 326 -4.12 11.09 3.09
N LEU A 327 -4.27 11.11 4.42
CA LEU A 327 -5.52 10.78 5.09
C LEU A 327 -6.50 11.96 5.05
N THR A 328 -7.79 11.64 5.00
CA THR A 328 -8.88 12.61 5.21
C THR A 328 -9.21 12.78 6.70
N ASP A 329 -8.68 11.90 7.55
CA ASP A 329 -8.79 11.99 9.00
C ASP A 329 -7.95 13.16 9.54
N ASP A 330 -8.33 13.67 10.71
CA ASP A 330 -7.56 14.66 11.42
C ASP A 330 -6.29 14.04 12.04
N PHE A 331 -5.22 14.85 12.17
CA PHE A 331 -4.00 14.49 12.89
C PHE A 331 -3.66 15.55 13.93
N ASP A 332 -2.85 15.21 14.93
CA ASP A 332 -2.53 16.12 16.03
C ASP A 332 -1.07 16.01 16.53
N GLU A 333 -0.76 16.86 17.49
CA GLU A 333 0.53 16.90 18.17
C GLU A 333 0.85 15.56 18.88
N VAL A 334 -0.16 14.91 19.48
CA VAL A 334 0.04 13.68 20.26
C VAL A 334 0.52 12.57 19.34
N ASP A 335 -0.13 12.43 18.17
CA ASP A 335 0.27 11.44 17.17
C ASP A 335 1.66 11.74 16.60
N PHE A 336 1.95 12.98 16.25
CA PHE A 336 3.27 13.38 15.75
C PHE A 336 4.39 13.03 16.73
N VAL A 337 4.25 13.46 17.99
CA VAL A 337 5.25 13.22 19.03
C VAL A 337 5.41 11.71 19.32
N ALA A 338 4.29 10.98 19.37
CA ALA A 338 4.31 9.54 19.62
C ALA A 338 5.01 8.76 18.50
N ARG A 339 4.89 9.20 17.24
CA ARG A 339 5.43 8.51 16.05
C ARG A 339 6.87 8.89 15.73
N THR A 340 7.25 10.15 15.96
CA THR A 340 8.56 10.68 15.58
C THR A 340 9.52 10.82 16.77
N GLY A 341 9.00 10.94 17.99
CA GLY A 341 9.78 11.31 19.18
C GLY A 341 10.28 12.76 19.16
N LEU A 342 9.83 13.57 18.21
CA LEU A 342 10.23 14.98 18.08
C LEU A 342 9.20 15.91 18.71
N PRO A 343 9.62 17.07 19.25
CA PRO A 343 8.69 18.11 19.70
C PRO A 343 7.86 18.65 18.52
N PHE A 344 6.57 18.86 18.71
CA PHE A 344 5.66 19.34 17.64
C PHE A 344 6.06 20.71 17.07
N VAL A 345 6.77 21.53 17.85
CA VAL A 345 7.31 22.82 17.39
C VAL A 345 8.22 22.69 16.15
N THR A 346 8.80 21.52 15.91
CA THR A 346 9.62 21.25 14.70
C THR A 346 8.84 21.41 13.40
N VAL A 347 7.53 21.24 13.42
CA VAL A 347 6.64 21.39 12.26
C VAL A 347 5.74 22.64 12.33
N ALA A 348 5.87 23.48 13.37
CA ALA A 348 4.99 24.63 13.57
C ALA A 348 5.03 25.60 12.38
N ARG A 349 6.25 25.98 11.92
CA ARG A 349 6.41 26.92 10.80
C ARG A 349 5.79 26.43 9.49
N PRO A 350 6.07 25.18 9.00
CA PRO A 350 5.41 24.67 7.81
C PRO A 350 3.89 24.47 7.97
N LEU A 351 3.40 24.12 9.17
CA LEU A 351 1.96 24.05 9.43
C LEU A 351 1.28 25.44 9.31
N ASP A 352 1.87 26.48 9.89
CA ASP A 352 1.39 27.85 9.77
C ASP A 352 1.41 28.35 8.33
N GLU A 353 2.42 27.95 7.55
CA GLU A 353 2.49 28.28 6.13
C GLU A 353 1.41 27.56 5.33
N ALA A 354 1.22 26.25 5.54
CA ALA A 354 0.16 25.46 4.92
C ALA A 354 -1.23 26.03 5.22
N GLN A 355 -1.46 26.48 6.48
CA GLN A 355 -2.71 27.11 6.88
C GLN A 355 -2.92 28.46 6.16
N ARG A 356 -1.89 29.32 6.08
CA ARG A 356 -1.97 30.59 5.35
C ARG A 356 -2.26 30.39 3.85
N LYS A 357 -1.76 29.30 3.26
CA LYS A 357 -2.04 28.91 1.87
C LYS A 357 -3.41 28.23 1.70
N GLY A 358 -4.14 27.99 2.79
CA GLY A 358 -5.44 27.30 2.76
C GLY A 358 -5.35 25.80 2.49
N LEU A 359 -4.15 25.20 2.56
CA LEU A 359 -3.93 23.76 2.31
C LEU A 359 -4.26 22.91 3.55
N LEU A 360 -4.12 23.48 4.74
CA LEU A 360 -4.50 22.87 6.02
C LEU A 360 -5.45 23.80 6.78
N GLU A 361 -6.32 23.21 7.57
CA GLU A 361 -7.14 23.93 8.55
C GLU A 361 -6.89 23.38 9.95
N ARG A 362 -6.89 24.29 10.94
CA ARG A 362 -6.84 23.91 12.34
C ARG A 362 -8.25 23.86 12.90
N ARG A 363 -8.64 22.71 13.43
CA ARG A 363 -9.95 22.50 14.06
C ARG A 363 -10.03 23.17 15.42
N ALA A 364 -11.25 23.44 15.91
CA ALA A 364 -11.49 23.96 17.24
C ALA A 364 -10.95 23.02 18.35
N SER A 365 -10.85 21.73 18.09
CA SER A 365 -10.22 20.70 18.95
C SER A 365 -8.70 20.83 19.05
N GLY A 366 -8.06 21.65 18.19
CA GLY A 366 -6.62 21.76 18.07
C GLY A 366 -5.98 20.83 17.05
N GLN A 367 -6.76 19.92 16.47
CA GLN A 367 -6.33 18.99 15.42
C GLN A 367 -6.18 19.70 14.07
N TRP A 368 -5.43 19.09 13.17
CA TRP A 368 -5.20 19.56 11.81
C TRP A 368 -5.91 18.66 10.80
N ARG A 369 -6.43 19.27 9.75
CA ARG A 369 -7.06 18.57 8.62
C ARG A 369 -6.55 19.10 7.28
N VAL A 370 -6.36 18.19 6.33
CA VAL A 370 -6.11 18.57 4.94
C VAL A 370 -7.41 19.10 4.32
N THR A 371 -7.37 20.29 3.72
CA THR A 371 -8.52 20.87 3.02
C THR A 371 -8.68 20.23 1.62
N GLU A 372 -9.80 20.49 0.95
CA GLU A 372 -9.97 20.08 -0.46
C GLU A 372 -8.86 20.68 -1.34
N LEU A 373 -8.46 21.92 -1.10
CA LEU A 373 -7.33 22.55 -1.79
C LEU A 373 -6.03 21.82 -1.48
N GLY A 374 -5.82 21.41 -0.22
CA GLY A 374 -4.66 20.64 0.21
C GLY A 374 -4.60 19.24 -0.42
N GLN A 375 -5.74 18.59 -0.61
CA GLN A 375 -5.82 17.32 -1.32
C GLN A 375 -5.46 17.48 -2.80
N ARG A 376 -5.95 18.54 -3.44
CA ARG A 376 -5.64 18.87 -4.84
C ARG A 376 -4.15 19.14 -5.06
N PHE A 377 -3.52 19.83 -4.11
CA PHE A 377 -2.10 20.22 -4.16
C PHE A 377 -1.28 19.48 -3.11
N LEU A 378 -1.53 18.17 -2.97
CA LEU A 378 -0.91 17.35 -1.93
C LEU A 378 0.62 17.35 -2.01
N ASN A 379 1.19 17.26 -3.20
CA ASN A 379 2.65 17.28 -3.38
C ASN A 379 3.25 18.62 -2.92
N ASP A 380 2.59 19.74 -3.24
CA ASP A 380 3.02 21.08 -2.79
C ASP A 380 2.89 21.21 -1.27
N LEU A 381 1.81 20.65 -0.69
CA LEU A 381 1.61 20.62 0.76
C LEU A 381 2.72 19.80 1.44
N GLN A 382 3.01 18.61 0.93
CA GLN A 382 4.07 17.74 1.47
C GLN A 382 5.46 18.39 1.33
N ALA A 383 5.72 19.10 0.22
CA ALA A 383 6.99 19.79 -0.02
C ALA A 383 7.31 20.88 1.03
N LEU A 384 6.30 21.45 1.70
CA LEU A 384 6.54 22.41 2.78
C LEU A 384 7.31 21.82 3.98
N PHE A 385 7.30 20.51 4.14
CA PHE A 385 7.93 19.79 5.23
C PHE A 385 9.32 19.23 4.87
N LEU A 386 9.79 19.43 3.64
CA LEU A 386 11.15 19.02 3.24
C LEU A 386 12.21 19.73 4.11
N PRO A 387 13.28 19.02 4.50
CA PRO A 387 14.39 19.63 5.21
C PRO A 387 15.02 20.79 4.40
N GLU A 388 15.47 21.85 5.09
CA GLU A 388 16.16 22.96 4.44
C GLU A 388 17.42 22.43 3.69
N GLY A 389 17.53 22.73 2.39
CA GLY A 389 18.64 22.29 1.53
C GLY A 389 18.44 20.92 0.85
N ALA A 390 17.23 20.39 0.84
CA ALA A 390 16.91 19.10 0.19
C ALA A 390 16.83 19.16 -1.35
N ASP A 391 16.76 20.36 -1.94
CA ASP A 391 16.59 20.56 -3.39
C ASP A 391 17.65 19.88 -4.27
N ASP A 392 18.85 19.63 -3.74
CA ASP A 392 19.94 18.95 -4.47
C ASP A 392 19.91 17.41 -4.37
N ARG A 393 19.04 16.81 -3.53
CA ARG A 393 19.01 15.36 -3.27
C ARG A 393 17.82 14.61 -3.85
N GLN A 394 16.82 15.30 -4.37
CA GLN A 394 15.58 14.68 -4.87
C GLN A 394 15.74 13.78 -6.12
N SER A 395 16.92 13.73 -6.75
CA SER A 395 17.17 12.79 -7.85
C SER A 395 17.36 11.32 -7.41
N LYS A 396 17.32 11.03 -6.11
CA LYS A 396 17.56 9.69 -5.53
C LYS A 396 16.48 9.18 -4.59
N ALA A 397 15.38 9.89 -4.41
CA ALA A 397 14.28 9.42 -3.55
C ALA A 397 13.59 8.22 -4.20
N THR A 398 13.58 7.14 -3.48
CA THR A 398 12.89 5.89 -3.80
C THR A 398 11.39 6.17 -3.97
N PRO A 399 10.74 5.63 -5.01
CA PRO A 399 9.29 5.76 -5.16
C PRO A 399 8.58 5.18 -3.94
N ALA A 400 7.53 5.87 -3.50
CA ALA A 400 6.61 5.34 -2.51
C ALA A 400 6.01 4.04 -3.04
N VAL A 401 5.89 3.04 -2.19
CA VAL A 401 5.24 1.74 -2.45
C VAL A 401 3.76 1.93 -2.73
#